data_e241edf548ff2428f8ca243f47e1c83e
#
_entry.id   e241edf548ff2428f8ca243f47e1c83e
#
_cell.length_a   1.000
_cell.length_b   1.000
_cell.length_c   1.000
_cell.angle_alpha   90.00
_cell.angle_beta   90.00
_cell.angle_gamma   90.00
#
_symmetry.space_group_name_H-M   'P 1'
#
loop_
_entity.id
_entity.type
_entity.pdbx_description
1 polymer ?
#
loop_
_entity_poly.entity_id
_entity_poly.type
_entity_poly.pdbx_seq_one_letter_code
_entity_poly.pdbx_strand_id
1 'polypeptide(L)'
;MKPIFLALLAGVVLSCTQTSAQSLDFKEQIKKEFTLQQNAANSTLAIYNINGSIKVEGYSGDKVLIEVDQTISAKTKEVLEQGKAEFKLMFEQKPDSIIAYILEPYDSRPNRNWKGRNYNRRIEYRYDLDFTIKIPRAMSIHVSTVNGGNVTVENVDGALQAYNVNGAITLTNAKGATEVRTVNGNVTANYTAIPPGKSDYKTLNGDIRITYPAALSADCEFKSFRGEFYTDFENVENLPVKVVKNQDQKDGKTTVYKLNTETSVRIGNGGKIFRFETFNGNIYITKQS
;
A
#
# COMPACT_ATOMS: atom_id res chain seq x y z
N MET A 1 -27.21 54.28 -60.40
CA MET A 1 -26.05 53.48 -59.95
C MET A 1 -25.77 53.90 -58.54
N LYS A 2 -26.04 53.04 -57.50
CA LYS A 2 -25.78 53.27 -56.13
C LYS A 2 -24.55 52.42 -55.69
N PRO A 3 -23.55 52.94 -55.03
CA PRO A 3 -22.42 52.12 -54.56
C PRO A 3 -22.80 51.37 -53.26
N ILE A 4 -22.50 50.10 -53.24
CA ILE A 4 -22.64 49.20 -52.08
C ILE A 4 -21.36 49.34 -51.24
N PHE A 5 -21.49 49.83 -50.03
CA PHE A 5 -20.40 49.81 -49.00
C PHE A 5 -20.33 48.44 -48.36
N LEU A 6 -19.23 47.75 -48.59
CA LEU A 6 -18.91 46.48 -47.93
C LEU A 6 -18.17 46.80 -46.62
N ALA A 7 -18.84 46.62 -45.48
CA ALA A 7 -18.21 46.76 -44.14
C ALA A 7 -17.49 45.46 -43.78
N LEU A 8 -16.16 45.53 -43.68
CA LEU A 8 -15.31 44.40 -43.19
C LEU A 8 -15.37 44.42 -41.66
N LEU A 9 -16.02 43.45 -41.06
CA LEU A 9 -16.01 43.21 -39.62
C LEU A 9 -14.74 42.41 -39.28
N ALA A 10 -13.70 43.04 -38.70
CA ALA A 10 -12.52 42.37 -38.15
C ALA A 10 -12.87 41.77 -36.80
N GLY A 11 -13.09 40.45 -36.75
CA GLY A 11 -13.26 39.72 -35.51
C GLY A 11 -11.91 39.55 -34.78
N VAL A 12 -11.75 40.22 -33.64
CA VAL A 12 -10.63 40.02 -32.73
C VAL A 12 -10.90 38.71 -31.96
N VAL A 13 -10.21 37.62 -32.35
CA VAL A 13 -10.19 36.39 -31.55
C VAL A 13 -9.25 36.60 -30.40
N LEU A 14 -9.79 36.87 -29.20
CA LEU A 14 -9.03 36.79 -27.96
C LEU A 14 -8.77 35.30 -27.65
N SER A 15 -7.60 34.81 -28.04
CA SER A 15 -7.08 33.52 -27.54
C SER A 15 -6.67 33.71 -26.07
N CYS A 16 -7.52 33.29 -25.13
CA CYS A 16 -7.11 33.06 -23.73
C CYS A 16 -6.10 31.92 -23.69
N THR A 17 -4.82 32.24 -23.71
CA THR A 17 -3.78 31.31 -23.32
C THR A 17 -3.92 31.05 -21.83
N GLN A 18 -4.46 29.88 -21.44
CA GLN A 18 -4.37 29.42 -20.08
C GLN A 18 -2.90 29.12 -19.79
N THR A 19 -2.20 30.07 -19.17
CA THR A 19 -0.92 29.82 -18.53
C THR A 19 -1.22 28.93 -17.30
N SER A 20 -0.98 27.63 -17.42
CA SER A 20 -0.89 26.75 -16.27
C SER A 20 0.26 27.31 -15.41
N ALA A 21 -0.06 27.80 -14.22
CA ALA A 21 0.95 28.24 -13.27
C ALA A 21 1.88 27.06 -12.98
N GLN A 22 3.13 27.16 -13.43
CA GLN A 22 4.16 26.16 -13.22
C GLN A 22 4.43 26.09 -11.71
N SER A 23 4.29 24.90 -11.10
CA SER A 23 4.66 24.72 -9.70
C SER A 23 6.17 24.93 -9.53
N LEU A 24 6.54 25.55 -8.43
CA LEU A 24 7.94 25.65 -8.01
C LEU A 24 8.25 24.42 -7.16
N ASP A 25 9.31 23.70 -7.53
CA ASP A 25 9.70 22.47 -6.87
C ASP A 25 11.07 22.63 -6.18
N PHE A 26 11.17 22.16 -4.96
CA PHE A 26 12.42 21.89 -4.25
C PHE A 26 12.61 20.38 -4.18
N LYS A 27 13.77 19.87 -4.62
CA LYS A 27 14.12 18.46 -4.62
C LYS A 27 15.37 18.22 -3.78
N GLU A 28 15.32 17.17 -2.96
CA GLU A 28 16.43 16.75 -2.12
C GLU A 28 16.50 15.22 -2.09
N GLN A 29 17.69 14.66 -2.14
CA GLN A 29 17.91 13.24 -1.89
C GLN A 29 18.49 13.03 -0.51
N ILE A 30 17.78 12.29 0.34
CA ILE A 30 18.18 11.95 1.70
C ILE A 30 18.69 10.52 1.71
N LYS A 31 19.92 10.31 2.23
CA LYS A 31 20.50 8.98 2.40
C LYS A 31 20.75 8.69 3.87
N LYS A 32 20.32 7.52 4.34
CA LYS A 32 20.54 7.03 5.69
C LYS A 32 21.02 5.59 5.67
N GLU A 33 21.93 5.28 6.55
CA GLU A 33 22.45 3.94 6.79
C GLU A 33 22.31 3.59 8.26
N PHE A 34 21.83 2.38 8.56
CA PHE A 34 21.65 1.88 9.92
C PHE A 34 22.30 0.50 10.06
N THR A 35 23.09 0.33 11.11
CA THR A 35 23.57 -0.97 11.54
C THR A 35 22.58 -1.56 12.53
N LEU A 36 22.14 -2.80 12.33
CA LEU A 36 21.18 -3.46 13.21
C LEU A 36 21.83 -3.71 14.59
N GLN A 37 21.04 -3.49 15.66
CA GLN A 37 21.46 -3.79 17.04
C GLN A 37 21.15 -5.23 17.44
N GLN A 38 20.31 -5.93 16.67
CA GLN A 38 19.92 -7.32 16.85
C GLN A 38 20.04 -8.09 15.53
N ASN A 39 19.81 -9.41 15.60
CA ASN A 39 19.72 -10.24 14.41
C ASN A 39 18.60 -9.73 13.49
N ALA A 40 18.84 -9.73 12.18
CA ALA A 40 17.90 -9.27 11.17
C ALA A 40 16.51 -9.94 11.29
N ALA A 41 16.46 -11.24 11.62
CA ALA A 41 15.20 -11.98 11.81
C ALA A 41 14.33 -11.45 12.96
N ASN A 42 14.94 -10.76 13.95
CA ASN A 42 14.25 -10.15 15.08
C ASN A 42 14.08 -8.64 14.92
N SER A 43 14.40 -8.11 13.74
CA SER A 43 14.34 -6.68 13.45
C SER A 43 13.27 -6.37 12.41
N THR A 44 12.65 -5.19 12.57
CA THR A 44 11.57 -4.72 11.70
C THR A 44 11.91 -3.36 11.10
N LEU A 45 11.72 -3.21 9.78
CA LEU A 45 11.67 -1.92 9.13
C LEU A 45 10.24 -1.41 9.14
N ALA A 46 9.99 -0.21 9.65
CA ALA A 46 8.68 0.45 9.61
C ALA A 46 8.76 1.77 8.82
N ILE A 47 7.96 1.91 7.76
CA ILE A 47 7.87 3.12 6.94
C ILE A 47 6.42 3.59 6.92
N TYR A 48 6.19 4.81 7.41
CA TYR A 48 4.89 5.47 7.39
C TYR A 48 4.93 6.68 6.48
N ASN A 49 4.61 6.48 5.21
CA ASN A 49 4.51 7.52 4.19
C ASN A 49 3.04 7.96 4.00
N ILE A 50 2.84 9.11 3.34
CA ILE A 50 1.53 9.60 2.92
C ILE A 50 1.49 9.77 1.40
N ASN A 51 2.47 10.46 0.81
CA ASN A 51 2.53 10.71 -0.63
C ASN A 51 3.83 10.16 -1.18
N GLY A 52 3.75 9.40 -2.28
CA GLY A 52 4.87 8.79 -2.97
C GLY A 52 4.97 7.29 -2.76
N SER A 53 5.95 6.69 -3.43
CA SER A 53 6.16 5.25 -3.52
C SER A 53 7.09 4.71 -2.43
N ILE A 54 7.00 3.39 -2.19
CA ILE A 54 7.92 2.67 -1.30
C ILE A 54 8.41 1.43 -2.04
N LYS A 55 9.71 1.37 -2.29
CA LYS A 55 10.39 0.18 -2.81
C LYS A 55 11.32 -0.39 -1.74
N VAL A 56 11.12 -1.66 -1.36
CA VAL A 56 11.98 -2.39 -0.42
C VAL A 56 12.58 -3.60 -1.12
N GLU A 57 13.88 -3.74 -1.04
CA GLU A 57 14.64 -4.87 -1.57
C GLU A 57 15.41 -5.59 -0.45
N GLY A 58 15.17 -6.88 -0.29
CA GLY A 58 15.97 -7.73 0.56
C GLY A 58 17.28 -8.12 -0.12
N TYR A 59 18.43 -7.86 0.52
CA TYR A 59 19.74 -8.14 -0.02
C TYR A 59 20.61 -8.97 0.96
N SER A 60 21.81 -9.37 0.54
CA SER A 60 22.69 -10.23 1.35
C SER A 60 23.56 -9.48 2.36
N GLY A 61 23.41 -8.16 2.48
CA GLY A 61 24.14 -7.35 3.45
C GLY A 61 23.50 -7.36 4.84
N ASP A 62 24.13 -6.67 5.79
CA ASP A 62 23.80 -6.61 7.21
C ASP A 62 23.27 -5.24 7.68
N LYS A 63 23.22 -4.26 6.79
CA LYS A 63 22.77 -2.89 7.08
C LYS A 63 21.44 -2.58 6.44
N VAL A 64 20.74 -1.59 6.97
CA VAL A 64 19.56 -0.99 6.34
C VAL A 64 20.00 0.29 5.65
N LEU A 65 19.78 0.36 4.32
CA LEU A 65 20.10 1.50 3.48
C LEU A 65 18.79 2.13 3.04
N ILE A 66 18.58 3.41 3.33
CA ILE A 66 17.38 4.14 2.97
C ILE A 66 17.80 5.35 2.10
N GLU A 67 17.27 5.41 0.90
CA GLU A 67 17.31 6.58 0.04
C GLU A 67 15.91 7.13 -0.13
N VAL A 68 15.74 8.45 0.00
CA VAL A 68 14.46 9.12 -0.16
C VAL A 68 14.64 10.28 -1.12
N ASP A 69 13.93 10.22 -2.25
CA ASP A 69 13.82 11.37 -3.14
C ASP A 69 12.62 12.20 -2.67
N GLN A 70 12.94 13.34 -2.02
CA GLN A 70 11.96 14.27 -1.47
C GLN A 70 11.68 15.39 -2.47
N THR A 71 10.42 15.64 -2.77
CA THR A 71 9.98 16.79 -3.54
C THR A 71 8.99 17.62 -2.72
N ILE A 72 9.23 18.92 -2.58
CA ILE A 72 8.28 19.89 -2.02
C ILE A 72 7.87 20.83 -3.15
N SER A 73 6.57 20.99 -3.37
CA SER A 73 6.02 21.76 -4.48
C SER A 73 5.04 22.82 -3.98
N ALA A 74 5.11 24.04 -4.54
CA ALA A 74 4.20 25.13 -4.22
C ALA A 74 3.92 26.04 -5.42
N LYS A 75 2.87 26.83 -5.34
CA LYS A 75 2.50 27.80 -6.37
C LYS A 75 3.29 29.11 -6.28
N THR A 76 3.77 29.47 -5.09
CA THR A 76 4.56 30.69 -4.87
C THR A 76 5.84 30.36 -4.10
N LYS A 77 6.82 31.26 -4.20
CA LYS A 77 8.12 31.11 -3.54
C LYS A 77 7.95 31.15 -2.00
N GLU A 78 7.09 31.99 -1.49
CA GLU A 78 6.82 32.15 -0.05
C GLU A 78 6.29 30.83 0.54
N VAL A 79 5.31 30.22 -0.14
CA VAL A 79 4.73 28.92 0.26
C VAL A 79 5.76 27.79 0.13
N LEU A 80 6.63 27.82 -0.88
CA LEU A 80 7.70 26.83 -1.02
C LEU A 80 8.71 26.92 0.14
N GLU A 81 9.17 28.13 0.50
CA GLU A 81 10.08 28.34 1.64
C GLU A 81 9.41 27.94 2.97
N GLN A 82 8.12 28.23 3.13
CA GLN A 82 7.34 27.74 4.28
C GLN A 82 7.32 26.21 4.32
N GLY A 83 7.04 25.54 3.21
CA GLY A 83 7.03 24.08 3.12
C GLY A 83 8.39 23.45 3.48
N LYS A 84 9.48 24.03 2.99
CA LYS A 84 10.87 23.60 3.32
C LYS A 84 11.18 23.78 4.81
N ALA A 85 10.70 24.83 5.44
CA ALA A 85 10.95 25.10 6.86
C ALA A 85 10.10 24.20 7.78
N GLU A 86 8.89 23.86 7.37
CA GLU A 86 7.92 23.11 8.16
C GLU A 86 8.04 21.59 7.99
N PHE A 87 8.26 21.10 6.77
CA PHE A 87 8.25 19.68 6.50
C PHE A 87 9.36 18.95 7.25
N LYS A 88 9.02 17.86 7.95
CA LYS A 88 9.97 17.08 8.73
C LYS A 88 9.78 15.57 8.51
N LEU A 89 10.73 14.95 7.84
CA LEU A 89 10.89 13.50 7.77
C LEU A 89 11.82 13.05 8.91
N MET A 90 11.39 12.10 9.72
CA MET A 90 12.12 11.59 10.88
C MET A 90 12.54 10.15 10.67
N PHE A 91 13.69 9.83 11.24
CA PHE A 91 14.24 8.47 11.29
C PHE A 91 14.55 8.14 12.76
N GLU A 92 14.01 7.03 13.24
CA GLU A 92 14.26 6.54 14.59
C GLU A 92 14.85 5.14 14.52
N GLN A 93 15.91 4.87 15.29
CA GLN A 93 16.43 3.54 15.48
C GLN A 93 16.14 3.08 16.91
N LYS A 94 15.49 1.93 17.04
CA LYS A 94 15.26 1.21 18.29
C LYS A 94 16.05 -0.10 18.25
N PRO A 95 16.18 -0.80 19.39
CA PRO A 95 16.93 -2.06 19.41
C PRO A 95 16.44 -3.09 18.39
N ASP A 96 15.13 -3.16 18.15
CA ASP A 96 14.43 -4.13 17.31
C ASP A 96 13.80 -3.53 16.03
N SER A 97 13.95 -2.23 15.82
CA SER A 97 13.28 -1.60 14.69
C SER A 97 13.96 -0.33 14.18
N ILE A 98 13.82 -0.09 12.88
CA ILE A 98 14.17 1.16 12.20
C ILE A 98 12.88 1.74 11.66
N ILE A 99 12.58 3.01 11.98
CA ILE A 99 11.31 3.64 11.68
C ILE A 99 11.55 4.93 10.93
N ALA A 100 10.90 5.12 9.77
CA ALA A 100 10.84 6.40 9.08
C ALA A 100 9.38 6.88 8.99
N TYR A 101 9.16 8.16 9.30
CA TYR A 101 7.82 8.75 9.31
C TYR A 101 7.86 10.25 9.12
N ILE A 102 6.75 10.81 8.65
CA ILE A 102 6.54 12.25 8.57
C ILE A 102 6.10 12.73 9.96
N LEU A 103 6.83 13.69 10.55
CA LEU A 103 6.45 14.31 11.82
C LEU A 103 5.58 15.56 11.61
N GLU A 104 5.95 16.40 10.64
CA GLU A 104 5.23 17.61 10.27
C GLU A 104 5.03 17.66 8.75
N PRO A 105 3.92 18.19 8.25
CA PRO A 105 2.82 18.88 8.95
C PRO A 105 1.84 17.96 9.67
N TYR A 106 1.82 16.67 9.37
CA TYR A 106 0.96 15.66 9.99
C TYR A 106 1.77 14.42 10.34
N ASP A 107 1.69 13.97 11.58
CA ASP A 107 2.34 12.74 12.03
C ASP A 107 1.73 11.53 11.32
N SER A 108 2.50 10.85 10.48
CA SER A 108 2.04 9.72 9.67
C SER A 108 1.99 8.39 10.41
N ARG A 109 2.46 8.34 11.68
CA ARG A 109 2.45 7.10 12.47
C ARG A 109 1.03 6.70 12.90
N PRO A 110 0.70 5.41 12.94
CA PRO A 110 -0.59 4.93 13.42
C PRO A 110 -0.80 5.20 14.92
N ASN A 111 -2.07 5.23 15.36
CA ASN A 111 -2.48 5.31 16.77
C ASN A 111 -1.97 6.53 17.56
N ARG A 112 -1.66 7.64 16.90
CA ARG A 112 -1.33 8.89 17.60
C ARG A 112 -2.59 9.58 18.12
N ASN A 113 -2.49 10.03 19.37
CA ASN A 113 -3.58 10.82 19.98
C ASN A 113 -3.67 12.18 19.29
N TRP A 114 -4.66 12.33 18.44
CA TRP A 114 -4.94 13.55 17.68
C TRP A 114 -5.55 14.67 18.55
N LYS A 115 -5.69 14.43 19.86
CA LYS A 115 -6.22 15.44 20.79
C LYS A 115 -5.26 16.62 20.90
N GLY A 116 -5.68 17.80 20.41
CA GLY A 116 -4.97 19.07 20.57
C GLY A 116 -4.24 19.61 19.34
N ARG A 117 -4.21 18.94 18.20
CA ARG A 117 -3.70 19.52 16.95
C ARG A 117 -4.82 20.21 16.17
N ASN A 118 -4.52 21.40 15.67
CA ASN A 118 -5.47 22.23 14.91
C ASN A 118 -5.69 21.62 13.52
N TYR A 119 -6.69 20.72 13.36
CA TYR A 119 -7.02 20.04 12.11
C TYR A 119 -7.49 20.94 10.97
N ASN A 120 -7.84 22.20 11.29
CA ASN A 120 -8.36 23.14 10.32
C ASN A 120 -7.27 23.89 9.55
N ARG A 121 -5.99 23.57 9.78
CA ARG A 121 -4.91 24.21 9.04
C ARG A 121 -4.83 23.64 7.63
N ARG A 122 -5.12 24.46 6.64
CA ARG A 122 -4.90 24.14 5.23
C ARG A 122 -3.42 24.29 4.91
N ILE A 123 -2.81 23.20 4.43
CA ILE A 123 -1.44 23.21 3.90
C ILE A 123 -1.53 23.62 2.45
N GLU A 124 -0.74 24.62 2.04
CA GLU A 124 -0.75 25.16 0.68
C GLU A 124 0.37 24.62 -0.20
N TYR A 125 1.38 23.97 0.40
CA TYR A 125 2.41 23.23 -0.30
C TYR A 125 2.04 21.74 -0.40
N ARG A 126 2.68 21.04 -1.34
CA ARG A 126 2.63 19.59 -1.48
C ARG A 126 3.99 19.00 -1.16
N TYR A 127 4.03 17.77 -0.73
CA TYR A 127 5.25 16.99 -0.59
C TYR A 127 5.04 15.58 -1.14
N ASP A 128 6.10 15.00 -1.66
CA ASP A 128 6.16 13.66 -2.19
C ASP A 128 7.47 13.00 -1.77
N LEU A 129 7.44 11.75 -1.33
CA LEU A 129 8.58 11.00 -0.84
C LEU A 129 8.63 9.63 -1.52
N ASP A 130 9.59 9.45 -2.40
CA ASP A 130 9.86 8.16 -3.02
C ASP A 130 11.00 7.45 -2.25
N PHE A 131 10.64 6.37 -1.57
CA PHE A 131 11.58 5.57 -0.79
C PHE A 131 12.16 4.44 -1.63
N THR A 132 13.49 4.32 -1.66
CA THR A 132 14.24 3.15 -2.15
C THR A 132 15.08 2.60 -1.01
N ILE A 133 14.77 1.36 -0.59
CA ILE A 133 15.28 0.80 0.66
C ILE A 133 15.88 -0.58 0.40
N LYS A 134 17.08 -0.83 0.96
CA LYS A 134 17.69 -2.15 1.02
C LYS A 134 17.79 -2.62 2.46
N ILE A 135 17.34 -3.85 2.71
CA ILE A 135 17.36 -4.48 4.03
C ILE A 135 17.96 -5.88 3.98
N PRO A 136 18.54 -6.39 5.07
CA PRO A 136 18.84 -7.81 5.18
C PRO A 136 17.58 -8.65 4.94
N ARG A 137 17.67 -9.71 4.12
CA ARG A 137 16.50 -10.51 3.67
C ARG A 137 15.61 -11.02 4.80
N ALA A 138 16.22 -11.37 5.95
CA ALA A 138 15.50 -11.96 7.08
C ALA A 138 14.68 -10.95 7.89
N MET A 139 14.84 -9.63 7.65
CA MET A 139 14.05 -8.61 8.36
C MET A 139 12.58 -8.69 8.01
N SER A 140 11.75 -8.38 9.02
CA SER A 140 10.33 -8.12 8.81
C SER A 140 10.10 -6.67 8.37
N ILE A 141 9.01 -6.42 7.65
CA ILE A 141 8.64 -5.06 7.21
C ILE A 141 7.21 -4.70 7.62
N HIS A 142 7.01 -3.41 7.89
CA HIS A 142 5.71 -2.77 8.06
C HIS A 142 5.73 -1.44 7.30
N VAL A 143 5.19 -1.42 6.10
CA VAL A 143 5.25 -0.25 5.22
C VAL A 143 3.86 0.23 4.86
N SER A 144 3.68 1.55 4.83
CA SER A 144 2.40 2.16 4.45
C SER A 144 2.59 3.45 3.65
N THR A 145 1.74 3.64 2.64
CA THR A 145 1.57 4.90 1.91
C THR A 145 0.10 5.13 1.60
N VAL A 146 -0.28 6.36 1.22
CA VAL A 146 -1.68 6.71 0.98
C VAL A 146 -1.91 7.14 -0.46
N ASN A 147 -1.13 8.09 -0.96
CA ASN A 147 -1.34 8.70 -2.26
C ASN A 147 -0.09 8.63 -3.14
N GLY A 148 -0.33 8.60 -4.46
CA GLY A 148 0.67 8.91 -5.47
C GLY A 148 1.70 7.85 -5.74
N GLY A 149 1.66 6.68 -5.09
CA GLY A 149 2.68 5.68 -5.31
C GLY A 149 2.27 4.25 -5.01
N ASN A 150 3.08 3.31 -5.50
CA ASN A 150 2.93 1.89 -5.25
C ASN A 150 3.84 1.43 -4.11
N VAL A 151 3.51 0.31 -3.50
CA VAL A 151 4.40 -0.42 -2.60
C VAL A 151 4.96 -1.62 -3.35
N THR A 152 6.26 -1.70 -3.46
CA THR A 152 6.97 -2.84 -4.09
C THR A 152 7.95 -3.44 -3.09
N VAL A 153 7.86 -4.75 -2.89
CA VAL A 153 8.74 -5.50 -1.98
C VAL A 153 9.33 -6.68 -2.72
N GLU A 154 10.65 -6.79 -2.71
CA GLU A 154 11.37 -7.82 -3.45
C GLU A 154 12.35 -8.57 -2.53
N ASN A 155 12.41 -9.91 -2.65
CA ASN A 155 13.41 -10.76 -2.01
C ASN A 155 13.44 -10.68 -0.47
N VAL A 156 12.32 -10.47 0.20
CA VAL A 156 12.20 -10.42 1.66
C VAL A 156 11.69 -11.75 2.20
N ASP A 157 12.40 -12.32 3.18
CA ASP A 157 12.11 -13.61 3.79
C ASP A 157 11.32 -13.48 5.10
N GLY A 158 11.38 -12.31 5.77
CA GLY A 158 10.67 -12.02 7.02
C GLY A 158 9.17 -11.76 6.84
N ALA A 159 8.47 -11.46 7.92
CA ALA A 159 7.04 -11.14 7.86
C ALA A 159 6.78 -9.83 7.10
N LEU A 160 5.71 -9.80 6.30
CA LEU A 160 5.39 -8.70 5.40
C LEU A 160 4.07 -8.06 5.78
N GLN A 161 4.10 -6.78 6.16
CA GLN A 161 2.90 -5.96 6.33
C GLN A 161 3.01 -4.76 5.40
N ALA A 162 2.10 -4.67 4.42
CA ALA A 162 2.12 -3.62 3.42
C ALA A 162 0.72 -3.03 3.23
N TYR A 163 0.61 -1.71 3.38
CA TYR A 163 -0.65 -0.99 3.31
C TYR A 163 -0.58 0.15 2.30
N ASN A 164 -1.60 0.27 1.48
CA ASN A 164 -1.76 1.39 0.57
C ASN A 164 -3.22 1.86 0.56
N VAL A 165 -3.48 3.06 0.09
CA VAL A 165 -4.85 3.49 -0.19
C VAL A 165 -5.05 3.66 -1.68
N ASN A 166 -4.22 4.47 -2.34
CA ASN A 166 -4.34 4.75 -3.76
C ASN A 166 -3.08 4.30 -4.50
N GLY A 167 -2.98 2.99 -4.73
CA GLY A 167 -1.87 2.37 -5.46
C GLY A 167 -1.83 0.86 -5.27
N ALA A 168 -1.10 0.20 -6.16
CA ALA A 168 -0.92 -1.23 -6.12
C ALA A 168 0.11 -1.65 -5.06
N ILE A 169 0.03 -2.91 -4.63
CA ILE A 169 1.04 -3.56 -3.79
C ILE A 169 1.55 -4.78 -4.54
N THR A 170 2.86 -4.84 -4.73
CA THR A 170 3.54 -5.94 -5.42
C THR A 170 4.61 -6.56 -4.53
N LEU A 171 4.52 -7.87 -4.31
CA LEU A 171 5.51 -8.66 -3.59
C LEU A 171 6.17 -9.65 -4.55
N THR A 172 7.49 -9.64 -4.65
CA THR A 172 8.25 -10.54 -5.52
C THR A 172 9.23 -11.37 -4.71
N ASN A 173 9.26 -12.68 -4.94
CA ASN A 173 10.12 -13.62 -4.22
C ASN A 173 9.93 -13.56 -2.69
N ALA A 174 8.68 -13.46 -2.25
CA ALA A 174 8.33 -13.44 -0.83
C ALA A 174 8.38 -14.86 -0.22
N LYS A 175 8.62 -14.93 1.12
CA LYS A 175 8.56 -16.20 1.87
C LYS A 175 7.78 -16.09 3.17
N GLY A 176 7.74 -14.90 3.77
CA GLY A 176 7.13 -14.68 5.08
C GLY A 176 5.61 -14.71 5.09
N ALA A 177 5.05 -14.84 6.29
CA ALA A 177 3.63 -14.58 6.53
C ALA A 177 3.30 -13.14 6.12
N THR A 178 2.14 -12.95 5.48
CA THR A 178 1.86 -11.70 4.79
C THR A 178 0.52 -11.12 5.20
N GLU A 179 0.48 -9.82 5.47
CA GLU A 179 -0.73 -9.02 5.59
C GLU A 179 -0.64 -7.83 4.63
N VAL A 180 -1.48 -7.83 3.62
CA VAL A 180 -1.48 -6.80 2.57
C VAL A 180 -2.86 -6.21 2.41
N ARG A 181 -2.95 -4.88 2.42
CA ARG A 181 -4.22 -4.18 2.24
C ARG A 181 -4.05 -2.95 1.37
N THR A 182 -4.91 -2.80 0.37
CA THR A 182 -5.07 -1.57 -0.38
C THR A 182 -6.55 -1.21 -0.52
N VAL A 183 -6.86 0.01 -0.94
CA VAL A 183 -8.24 0.40 -1.26
C VAL A 183 -8.42 0.44 -2.78
N ASN A 184 -7.62 1.22 -3.46
CA ASN A 184 -7.69 1.39 -4.91
C ASN A 184 -6.38 0.92 -5.55
N GLY A 185 -6.32 -0.37 -5.89
CA GLY A 185 -5.15 -0.97 -6.51
C GLY A 185 -5.19 -2.49 -6.48
N ASN A 186 -4.38 -3.10 -7.32
CA ASN A 186 -4.21 -4.54 -7.34
C ASN A 186 -3.24 -4.98 -6.24
N VAL A 187 -3.44 -6.19 -5.75
CA VAL A 187 -2.48 -6.90 -4.91
C VAL A 187 -1.89 -8.04 -5.73
N THR A 188 -0.58 -8.00 -5.94
CA THR A 188 0.14 -9.06 -6.67
C THR A 188 1.25 -9.61 -5.77
N ALA A 189 1.35 -10.92 -5.63
CA ALA A 189 2.44 -11.54 -4.89
C ALA A 189 2.93 -12.82 -5.57
N ASN A 190 4.24 -13.02 -5.55
CA ASN A 190 4.92 -14.24 -6.00
C ASN A 190 5.74 -14.79 -4.84
N TYR A 191 5.48 -16.03 -4.46
CA TYR A 191 6.11 -16.71 -3.34
C TYR A 191 7.08 -17.79 -3.82
N THR A 192 8.31 -17.75 -3.31
CA THR A 192 9.31 -18.82 -3.54
C THR A 192 9.26 -19.93 -2.48
N ALA A 193 8.48 -19.72 -1.40
CA ALA A 193 8.17 -20.73 -0.40
C ALA A 193 6.73 -20.51 0.12
N ILE A 194 6.09 -21.55 0.62
CA ILE A 194 4.76 -21.44 1.23
C ILE A 194 4.90 -20.63 2.53
N PRO A 195 4.13 -19.53 2.70
CA PRO A 195 4.21 -18.72 3.92
C PRO A 195 4.08 -19.56 5.19
N PRO A 196 4.92 -19.31 6.22
CA PRO A 196 4.96 -20.14 7.41
C PRO A 196 3.75 -19.99 8.33
N GLY A 197 2.96 -18.93 8.14
CA GLY A 197 1.80 -18.60 8.96
C GLY A 197 0.59 -18.19 8.15
N LYS A 198 -0.43 -17.72 8.85
CA LYS A 198 -1.63 -17.10 8.25
C LYS A 198 -1.21 -15.93 7.36
N SER A 199 -1.87 -15.82 6.21
CA SER A 199 -1.70 -14.67 5.31
C SER A 199 -3.06 -14.09 4.94
N ASP A 200 -3.11 -12.76 4.80
CA ASP A 200 -4.34 -11.98 4.58
C ASP A 200 -4.09 -10.95 3.46
N TYR A 201 -4.89 -11.02 2.41
CA TYR A 201 -4.77 -10.14 1.25
C TYR A 201 -6.10 -9.45 1.01
N LYS A 202 -6.08 -8.11 1.01
CA LYS A 202 -7.32 -7.33 0.88
C LYS A 202 -7.16 -6.15 -0.05
N THR A 203 -8.16 -5.99 -0.94
CA THR A 203 -8.35 -4.75 -1.69
C THR A 203 -9.84 -4.40 -1.72
N LEU A 204 -10.20 -3.13 -1.96
CA LEU A 204 -11.59 -2.77 -2.22
C LEU A 204 -11.86 -2.75 -3.72
N ASN A 205 -11.00 -2.09 -4.48
CA ASN A 205 -11.13 -1.92 -5.93
C ASN A 205 -9.84 -2.40 -6.61
N GLY A 206 -9.83 -3.65 -7.04
CA GLY A 206 -8.70 -4.28 -7.72
C GLY A 206 -8.72 -5.79 -7.64
N ASP A 207 -7.87 -6.41 -8.42
CA ASP A 207 -7.66 -7.85 -8.42
C ASP A 207 -6.62 -8.25 -7.36
N ILE A 208 -6.76 -9.48 -6.86
CA ILE A 208 -5.76 -10.15 -6.04
C ILE A 208 -5.17 -11.29 -6.88
N ARG A 209 -3.86 -11.23 -7.17
CA ARG A 209 -3.13 -12.21 -7.99
C ARG A 209 -1.96 -12.77 -7.21
N ILE A 210 -2.07 -14.00 -6.74
CA ILE A 210 -1.04 -14.62 -5.92
C ILE A 210 -0.54 -15.90 -6.58
N THR A 211 0.77 -15.99 -6.75
CA THR A 211 1.45 -17.18 -7.29
C THR A 211 2.20 -17.89 -6.18
N TYR A 212 1.90 -19.16 -5.96
CA TYR A 212 2.53 -20.00 -4.96
C TYR A 212 3.34 -21.13 -5.60
N PRO A 213 4.29 -21.74 -4.86
CA PRO A 213 4.90 -22.99 -5.28
C PRO A 213 3.86 -24.08 -5.56
N ALA A 214 4.12 -24.95 -6.54
CA ALA A 214 3.20 -26.02 -6.94
C ALA A 214 2.81 -26.98 -5.79
N ALA A 215 3.64 -27.08 -4.75
CA ALA A 215 3.40 -27.89 -3.54
C ALA A 215 2.49 -27.19 -2.52
N LEU A 216 1.73 -26.16 -2.91
CA LEU A 216 0.83 -25.45 -1.99
C LEU A 216 -0.13 -26.43 -1.29
N SER A 217 -0.18 -26.32 0.05
CA SER A 217 -1.14 -27.00 0.91
C SER A 217 -1.69 -26.01 1.91
N ALA A 218 -2.95 -25.58 1.72
CA ALA A 218 -3.58 -24.52 2.50
C ALA A 218 -5.10 -24.56 2.41
N ASP A 219 -5.77 -24.03 3.43
CA ASP A 219 -7.21 -23.70 3.41
C ASP A 219 -7.36 -22.24 3.00
N CYS A 220 -8.00 -21.98 1.86
CA CYS A 220 -8.16 -20.66 1.27
C CYS A 220 -9.58 -20.14 1.49
N GLU A 221 -9.72 -18.97 2.13
CA GLU A 221 -11.00 -18.30 2.37
C GLU A 221 -11.13 -17.10 1.41
N PHE A 222 -12.16 -17.11 0.56
CA PHE A 222 -12.39 -16.11 -0.47
C PHE A 222 -13.65 -15.32 -0.19
N LYS A 223 -13.56 -14.01 -0.36
CA LYS A 223 -14.68 -13.10 -0.29
C LYS A 223 -14.58 -12.07 -1.39
N SER A 224 -15.50 -12.11 -2.36
CA SER A 224 -15.69 -11.07 -3.34
C SER A 224 -17.16 -10.69 -3.42
N PHE A 225 -17.44 -9.39 -3.60
CA PHE A 225 -18.81 -8.93 -3.82
C PHE A 225 -19.13 -8.87 -5.33
N ARG A 226 -18.18 -8.44 -6.14
CA ARG A 226 -18.27 -8.38 -7.61
C ARG A 226 -17.00 -8.94 -8.21
N GLY A 227 -16.94 -10.25 -8.37
CA GLY A 227 -15.80 -10.94 -8.95
C GLY A 227 -15.82 -12.42 -8.64
N GLU A 228 -14.93 -13.12 -9.29
CA GLU A 228 -14.83 -14.56 -9.28
C GLU A 228 -13.48 -15.01 -8.74
N PHE A 229 -13.41 -16.26 -8.32
CA PHE A 229 -12.21 -16.95 -7.90
C PHE A 229 -11.72 -17.88 -9.00
N TYR A 230 -10.44 -17.80 -9.31
CA TYR A 230 -9.75 -18.63 -10.31
C TYR A 230 -8.54 -19.30 -9.71
N THR A 231 -8.32 -20.57 -10.03
CA THR A 231 -7.11 -21.30 -9.67
C THR A 231 -6.75 -22.32 -10.75
N ASP A 232 -5.46 -22.58 -10.91
CA ASP A 232 -4.91 -23.63 -11.77
C ASP A 232 -4.40 -24.85 -10.96
N PHE A 233 -4.63 -24.85 -9.63
CA PHE A 233 -4.38 -26.04 -8.81
C PHE A 233 -5.42 -27.11 -9.09
N GLU A 234 -4.99 -28.35 -9.28
CA GLU A 234 -5.86 -29.48 -9.66
C GLU A 234 -6.55 -30.12 -8.45
N ASN A 235 -5.86 -30.17 -7.29
CA ASN A 235 -6.37 -30.78 -6.05
C ASN A 235 -7.10 -29.74 -5.19
N VAL A 236 -8.32 -29.38 -5.60
CA VAL A 236 -9.16 -28.39 -4.91
C VAL A 236 -10.42 -29.03 -4.38
N GLU A 237 -10.66 -28.94 -3.08
CA GLU A 237 -11.85 -29.43 -2.39
C GLU A 237 -12.66 -28.24 -1.84
N ASN A 238 -13.97 -28.19 -2.10
CA ASN A 238 -14.85 -27.19 -1.50
C ASN A 238 -15.09 -27.52 -0.03
N LEU A 239 -14.82 -26.55 0.85
CA LEU A 239 -15.08 -26.70 2.26
C LEU A 239 -16.50 -26.21 2.62
N PRO A 240 -17.15 -26.80 3.66
CA PRO A 240 -18.46 -26.35 4.09
C PRO A 240 -18.47 -24.87 4.49
N VAL A 241 -19.56 -24.18 4.16
CA VAL A 241 -19.77 -22.78 4.55
C VAL A 241 -19.83 -22.67 6.08
N LYS A 242 -19.00 -21.82 6.67
CA LYS A 242 -19.02 -21.56 8.11
C LYS A 242 -20.23 -20.70 8.46
N VAL A 243 -21.13 -21.21 9.31
CA VAL A 243 -22.22 -20.43 9.90
C VAL A 243 -21.69 -19.69 11.11
N VAL A 244 -21.62 -18.37 11.06
CA VAL A 244 -21.27 -17.54 12.22
C VAL A 244 -22.56 -17.15 12.94
N LYS A 245 -22.69 -17.61 14.18
CA LYS A 245 -23.79 -17.23 15.06
C LYS A 245 -23.41 -15.92 15.76
N ASN A 246 -23.92 -14.80 15.29
CA ASN A 246 -23.81 -13.53 16.01
C ASN A 246 -24.99 -13.41 16.98
N GLN A 247 -24.70 -13.40 18.28
CA GLN A 247 -25.68 -12.98 19.29
C GLN A 247 -25.59 -11.45 19.42
N ASP A 248 -26.31 -10.72 18.57
CA ASP A 248 -26.59 -9.32 18.81
C ASP A 248 -27.73 -9.25 19.85
N GLN A 249 -27.38 -9.02 21.10
CA GLN A 249 -28.33 -8.66 22.15
C GLN A 249 -28.77 -7.20 22.00
N LYS A 250 -29.59 -6.91 21.01
CA LYS A 250 -30.59 -5.85 21.10
C LYS A 250 -31.87 -6.52 21.56
N ASP A 251 -32.29 -6.28 22.78
CA ASP A 251 -33.55 -6.75 23.40
C ASP A 251 -33.69 -8.23 23.80
N GLY A 252 -32.62 -8.96 23.99
CA GLY A 252 -32.65 -10.26 24.70
C GLY A 252 -33.46 -11.41 24.11
N LYS A 253 -34.08 -11.27 22.92
CA LYS A 253 -35.01 -12.26 22.34
C LYS A 253 -34.73 -12.72 20.93
N THR A 254 -33.81 -12.12 20.18
CA THR A 254 -33.61 -12.52 18.78
C THR A 254 -32.17 -13.03 18.56
N THR A 255 -32.04 -14.31 18.19
CA THR A 255 -30.79 -14.88 17.72
C THR A 255 -30.70 -14.69 16.22
N VAL A 256 -29.75 -13.85 15.73
CA VAL A 256 -29.53 -13.66 14.30
C VAL A 256 -28.45 -14.62 13.85
N TYR A 257 -28.78 -15.51 12.92
CA TYR A 257 -27.80 -16.34 12.22
C TYR A 257 -27.38 -15.61 10.97
N LYS A 258 -26.10 -15.23 10.88
CA LYS A 258 -25.52 -14.68 9.67
C LYS A 258 -24.78 -15.80 8.95
N LEU A 259 -25.27 -16.17 7.78
CA LEU A 259 -24.52 -17.02 6.87
C LEU A 259 -23.33 -16.21 6.37
N ASN A 260 -22.13 -16.70 6.63
CA ASN A 260 -20.93 -16.12 6.03
C ASN A 260 -20.89 -16.58 4.56
N THR A 261 -20.98 -15.66 3.62
CA THR A 261 -20.96 -15.94 2.18
C THR A 261 -19.53 -16.16 1.65
N GLU A 262 -18.56 -16.41 2.55
CA GLU A 262 -17.21 -16.72 2.17
C GLU A 262 -17.15 -18.13 1.56
N THR A 263 -16.62 -18.21 0.36
CA THR A 263 -16.28 -19.49 -0.26
C THR A 263 -14.95 -19.96 0.33
N SER A 264 -14.92 -21.17 0.84
CA SER A 264 -13.69 -21.76 1.38
C SER A 264 -13.32 -22.99 0.57
N VAL A 265 -12.08 -23.06 0.15
CA VAL A 265 -11.55 -24.24 -0.57
C VAL A 265 -10.26 -24.71 0.09
N ARG A 266 -10.04 -26.01 0.03
CA ARG A 266 -8.79 -26.66 0.40
C ARG A 266 -7.98 -26.94 -0.86
N ILE A 267 -6.71 -26.52 -0.83
CA ILE A 267 -5.72 -26.88 -1.86
C ILE A 267 -4.75 -27.88 -1.22
N GLY A 268 -4.52 -29.00 -1.90
CA GLY A 268 -3.69 -30.09 -1.40
C GLY A 268 -4.26 -30.70 -0.11
N ASN A 269 -3.45 -30.89 0.91
CA ASN A 269 -3.87 -31.46 2.20
C ASN A 269 -4.44 -30.43 3.19
N GLY A 270 -4.59 -29.16 2.78
CA GLY A 270 -5.03 -28.08 3.65
C GLY A 270 -3.97 -27.63 4.66
N GLY A 271 -4.38 -26.98 5.75
CA GLY A 271 -3.52 -26.60 6.87
C GLY A 271 -3.60 -25.12 7.23
N LYS A 272 -2.68 -24.29 6.71
CA LYS A 272 -2.66 -22.87 7.01
C LYS A 272 -3.79 -22.15 6.34
N ILE A 273 -4.33 -21.13 7.00
CA ILE A 273 -5.44 -20.34 6.47
C ILE A 273 -4.90 -19.13 5.72
N PHE A 274 -5.25 -19.03 4.45
CA PHE A 274 -4.98 -17.85 3.61
C PHE A 274 -6.30 -17.18 3.25
N ARG A 275 -6.40 -15.86 3.51
CA ARG A 275 -7.61 -15.07 3.27
C ARG A 275 -7.41 -14.11 2.13
N PHE A 276 -8.41 -14.03 1.26
CA PHE A 276 -8.42 -13.17 0.10
C PHE A 276 -9.76 -12.43 0.07
N GLU A 277 -9.73 -11.10 0.19
CA GLU A 277 -10.95 -10.28 0.19
C GLU A 277 -10.83 -9.14 -0.82
N THR A 278 -11.77 -9.06 -1.75
CA THR A 278 -11.97 -7.90 -2.61
C THR A 278 -13.45 -7.52 -2.66
N PHE A 279 -13.75 -6.26 -2.97
CA PHE A 279 -15.14 -5.84 -3.20
C PHE A 279 -15.44 -5.82 -4.69
N ASN A 280 -14.59 -5.16 -5.48
CA ASN A 280 -14.68 -5.07 -6.94
C ASN A 280 -13.38 -5.60 -7.55
N GLY A 281 -13.37 -6.87 -7.96
CA GLY A 281 -12.23 -7.51 -8.59
C GLY A 281 -12.24 -9.03 -8.45
N ASN A 282 -11.38 -9.66 -9.20
CA ASN A 282 -11.22 -11.12 -9.20
C ASN A 282 -10.04 -11.55 -8.31
N ILE A 283 -10.07 -12.80 -7.89
CA ILE A 283 -9.02 -13.43 -7.09
C ILE A 283 -8.43 -14.58 -7.91
N TYR A 284 -7.12 -14.51 -8.16
CA TYR A 284 -6.37 -15.50 -8.93
C TYR A 284 -5.31 -16.12 -8.01
N ILE A 285 -5.40 -17.41 -7.79
CA ILE A 285 -4.39 -18.19 -7.06
C ILE A 285 -3.79 -19.18 -8.04
N THR A 286 -2.53 -18.96 -8.41
CA THR A 286 -1.84 -19.72 -9.45
C THR A 286 -0.62 -20.45 -8.91
N LYS A 287 -0.24 -21.55 -9.56
CA LYS A 287 1.01 -22.26 -9.29
C LYS A 287 2.17 -21.67 -10.10
N GLN A 288 3.36 -21.73 -9.55
CA GLN A 288 4.58 -21.46 -10.33
C GLN A 288 4.75 -22.54 -11.40
N SER A 289 5.04 -22.07 -12.62
CA SER A 289 5.42 -22.93 -13.76
C SER A 289 6.86 -23.40 -13.64
#